data_d9746db52a9a2140d8f5af4877f86105
#
_entry.id   d9746db52a9a2140d8f5af4877f86105
#
_cell.length_a   1.000
_cell.length_b   1.000
_cell.length_c   1.000
_cell.angle_alpha   90.00
_cell.angle_beta   90.00
_cell.angle_gamma   90.00
#
_symmetry.space_group_name_H-M   'P 1'
#
loop_
_entity.id
_entity.type
_entity.pdbx_description
1 polymer ?
#
loop_
_entity_poly.entity_id
_entity_poly.type
_entity_poly.pdbx_seq_one_letter_code
_entity_poly.pdbx_strand_id
1 'polypeptide(L)'
;MNKRCSCVKVLSVIFGVAYPFVVFFMLDRGVSLRLLGMVIALLAVCGFLGYGKKCAVIFGVLLSLFLIIFEDILFLKVYPVIMNFLVALTFILSLKKRRPIIERFALKMGYSMDEQGKRYAKKSTVVWSIFLFCNFAASFVTLFLPLRAWTLYNGLISYILIGIAFIVEFFSHRRQVAKC
;
A
#
# COMPACT_ATOMS: atom_id res chain seq x y z
N MET A 1 22.57 14.73 -3.57
CA MET A 1 21.37 13.86 -3.43
C MET A 1 21.49 12.71 -4.43
N ASN A 2 21.68 11.49 -3.96
CA ASN A 2 22.24 10.38 -4.73
C ASN A 2 21.21 9.83 -5.75
N LYS A 3 21.43 10.00 -7.06
CA LYS A 3 20.56 9.52 -8.17
C LYS A 3 20.24 8.01 -8.08
N ARG A 4 21.16 7.18 -7.55
CA ARG A 4 20.93 5.75 -7.30
C ARG A 4 19.80 5.50 -6.30
N CYS A 5 19.68 6.31 -5.25
CA CYS A 5 18.61 6.14 -4.24
C CYS A 5 17.20 6.48 -4.80
N SER A 6 17.12 7.39 -5.78
CA SER A 6 15.86 7.75 -6.43
C SER A 6 15.37 6.65 -7.37
N CYS A 7 16.26 6.03 -8.13
CA CYS A 7 15.93 4.96 -9.08
C CYS A 7 15.40 3.71 -8.37
N VAL A 8 16.02 3.31 -7.25
CA VAL A 8 15.58 2.16 -6.44
C VAL A 8 14.20 2.43 -5.83
N LYS A 9 13.89 3.67 -5.42
CA LYS A 9 12.55 4.03 -4.89
C LYS A 9 11.46 3.89 -5.95
N VAL A 10 11.70 4.41 -7.14
CA VAL A 10 10.76 4.28 -8.25
C VAL A 10 10.53 2.81 -8.60
N LEU A 11 11.60 2.03 -8.69
CA LEU A 11 11.52 0.59 -8.97
C LEU A 11 10.68 -0.17 -7.94
N SER A 12 10.85 0.11 -6.65
CA SER A 12 10.07 -0.55 -5.59
C SER A 12 8.59 -0.19 -5.65
N VAL A 13 8.23 1.03 -6.02
CA VAL A 13 6.83 1.42 -6.20
C VAL A 13 6.23 0.68 -7.40
N ILE A 14 6.95 0.63 -8.52
CA ILE A 14 6.50 -0.09 -9.72
C ILE A 14 6.29 -1.58 -9.40
N PHE A 15 7.23 -2.23 -8.70
CA PHE A 15 7.08 -3.63 -8.30
C PHE A 15 5.91 -3.83 -7.35
N GLY A 16 5.68 -2.93 -6.39
CA GLY A 16 4.55 -3.01 -5.47
C GLY A 16 3.20 -2.93 -6.19
N VAL A 17 3.08 -2.07 -7.19
CA VAL A 17 1.87 -1.92 -8.02
C VAL A 17 1.71 -3.10 -8.99
N ALA A 18 2.81 -3.56 -9.57
CA ALA A 18 2.79 -4.67 -10.54
C ALA A 18 2.62 -6.05 -9.89
N TYR A 19 2.85 -6.16 -8.58
CA TYR A 19 2.86 -7.45 -7.86
C TYR A 19 1.66 -8.36 -8.16
N PRO A 20 0.37 -7.93 -8.07
CA PRO A 20 -0.75 -8.82 -8.31
C PRO A 20 -0.82 -9.33 -9.76
N PHE A 21 -0.39 -8.49 -10.72
CA PHE A 21 -0.35 -8.88 -12.13
C PHE A 21 0.77 -9.88 -12.41
N VAL A 22 1.95 -9.66 -11.82
CA VAL A 22 3.07 -10.60 -11.93
C VAL A 22 2.69 -11.97 -11.38
N VAL A 23 2.06 -11.98 -10.19
CA VAL A 23 1.54 -13.20 -9.56
C VAL A 23 0.55 -13.90 -10.47
N PHE A 24 -0.46 -13.18 -10.95
CA PHE A 24 -1.47 -13.75 -11.86
C PHE A 24 -0.82 -14.37 -13.10
N PHE A 25 0.06 -13.62 -13.75
CA PHE A 25 0.69 -14.05 -15.00
C PHE A 25 1.61 -15.27 -14.81
N MET A 26 2.32 -15.33 -13.67
CA MET A 26 3.15 -16.49 -13.34
C MET A 26 2.32 -17.74 -13.07
N LEU A 27 1.23 -17.59 -12.32
CA LEU A 27 0.34 -18.71 -12.01
C LEU A 27 -0.46 -19.19 -13.23
N ASP A 28 -0.91 -18.27 -14.09
CA ASP A 28 -1.60 -18.60 -15.35
C ASP A 28 -0.69 -19.40 -16.32
N ARG A 29 0.62 -19.17 -16.22
CA ARG A 29 1.66 -19.90 -16.98
C ARG A 29 2.15 -21.19 -16.32
N GLY A 30 1.52 -21.59 -15.19
CA GLY A 30 1.90 -22.83 -14.48
C GLY A 30 3.24 -22.74 -13.74
N VAL A 31 3.73 -21.53 -13.46
CA VAL A 31 4.93 -21.34 -12.65
C VAL A 31 4.63 -21.78 -11.20
N SER A 32 5.50 -22.63 -10.63
CA SER A 32 5.33 -23.13 -9.28
C SER A 32 5.40 -22.01 -8.23
N LEU A 33 4.60 -22.13 -7.17
CA LEU A 33 4.62 -21.20 -6.05
C LEU A 33 5.99 -21.12 -5.36
N ARG A 34 6.78 -22.20 -5.40
CA ARG A 34 8.17 -22.20 -4.91
C ARG A 34 9.06 -21.22 -5.69
N LEU A 35 8.98 -21.26 -7.01
CA LEU A 35 9.74 -20.35 -7.88
C LEU A 35 9.35 -18.90 -7.62
N LEU A 36 8.05 -18.63 -7.47
CA LEU A 36 7.55 -17.32 -7.11
C LEU A 36 8.05 -16.87 -5.73
N GLY A 37 8.04 -17.76 -4.73
CA GLY A 37 8.60 -17.51 -3.40
C GLY A 37 10.09 -17.14 -3.48
N MET A 38 10.89 -17.85 -4.27
CA MET A 38 12.32 -17.53 -4.45
C MET A 38 12.52 -16.13 -5.08
N VAL A 39 11.71 -15.77 -6.07
CA VAL A 39 11.75 -14.41 -6.68
C VAL A 39 11.41 -13.33 -5.66
N ILE A 40 10.38 -13.54 -4.84
CA ILE A 40 10.00 -12.61 -3.78
C ILE A 40 11.13 -12.47 -2.74
N ALA A 41 11.77 -13.57 -2.35
CA ALA A 41 12.91 -13.56 -1.44
C ALA A 41 14.07 -12.73 -2.01
N LEU A 42 14.41 -12.95 -3.27
CA LEU A 42 15.47 -12.22 -3.96
C LEU A 42 15.18 -10.72 -4.00
N LEU A 43 13.94 -10.34 -4.35
CA LEU A 43 13.51 -8.94 -4.40
C LEU A 43 13.53 -8.29 -3.00
N ALA A 44 13.14 -9.02 -1.96
CA ALA A 44 13.20 -8.55 -0.57
C ALA A 44 14.65 -8.26 -0.15
N VAL A 45 15.58 -9.16 -0.47
CA VAL A 45 17.02 -8.99 -0.17
C VAL A 45 17.61 -7.82 -0.97
N CYS A 46 17.30 -7.71 -2.26
CA CYS A 46 17.74 -6.57 -3.09
C CYS A 46 17.18 -5.24 -2.58
N GLY A 47 15.92 -5.23 -2.14
CA GLY A 47 15.29 -4.07 -1.50
C GLY A 47 15.97 -3.67 -0.20
N PHE A 48 16.47 -4.62 0.58
CA PHE A 48 17.26 -4.36 1.79
C PHE A 48 18.57 -3.63 1.47
N LEU A 49 19.31 -4.14 0.51
CA LEU A 49 20.57 -3.54 0.09
C LEU A 49 20.37 -2.08 -0.39
N GLY A 50 19.18 -1.76 -0.93
CA GLY A 50 18.85 -0.40 -1.37
C GLY A 50 18.28 0.54 -0.31
N TYR A 51 17.55 0.03 0.69
CA TYR A 51 16.75 0.85 1.63
C TYR A 51 17.10 0.69 3.10
N GLY A 52 17.78 -0.38 3.49
CA GLY A 52 18.13 -0.68 4.89
C GLY A 52 16.94 -0.90 5.83
N LYS A 53 15.72 -1.11 5.31
CA LYS A 53 14.52 -1.32 6.12
C LYS A 53 14.39 -2.78 6.55
N LYS A 54 15.01 -3.12 7.66
CA LYS A 54 15.03 -4.49 8.22
C LYS A 54 13.64 -5.16 8.30
N CYS A 55 12.61 -4.42 8.73
CA CYS A 55 11.25 -4.97 8.86
C CYS A 55 10.64 -5.44 7.52
N ALA A 56 10.84 -4.69 6.44
CA ALA A 56 10.33 -5.06 5.12
C ALA A 56 11.00 -6.33 4.58
N VAL A 57 12.29 -6.49 4.85
CA VAL A 57 13.04 -7.69 4.47
C VAL A 57 12.59 -8.91 5.26
N ILE A 58 12.48 -8.78 6.58
CA ILE A 58 12.01 -9.87 7.45
C ILE A 58 10.65 -10.34 6.97
N PHE A 59 9.73 -9.41 6.68
CA PHE A 59 8.41 -9.74 6.19
C PHE A 59 8.44 -10.44 4.81
N GLY A 60 9.23 -9.94 3.86
CA GLY A 60 9.39 -10.53 2.54
C GLY A 60 10.02 -11.92 2.60
N VAL A 61 11.01 -12.13 3.46
CA VAL A 61 11.64 -13.45 3.67
C VAL A 61 10.67 -14.43 4.34
N LEU A 62 9.92 -14.00 5.34
CA LEU A 62 8.89 -14.85 5.97
C LEU A 62 7.82 -15.27 4.97
N LEU A 63 7.29 -14.33 4.17
CA LEU A 63 6.32 -14.63 3.14
C LEU A 63 6.87 -15.64 2.11
N SER A 64 8.12 -15.45 1.67
CA SER A 64 8.76 -16.37 0.73
C SER A 64 8.93 -17.77 1.32
N LEU A 65 9.36 -17.87 2.57
CA LEU A 65 9.50 -19.16 3.25
C LEU A 65 8.15 -19.88 3.35
N PHE A 66 7.08 -19.15 3.69
CA PHE A 66 5.73 -19.72 3.70
C PHE A 66 5.31 -20.24 2.32
N LEU A 67 5.56 -19.48 1.24
CA LEU A 67 5.23 -19.91 -0.12
C LEU A 67 6.03 -21.13 -0.57
N ILE A 68 7.29 -21.23 -0.15
CA ILE A 68 8.17 -22.36 -0.49
C ILE A 68 7.76 -23.64 0.27
N ILE A 69 7.35 -23.51 1.55
CA ILE A 69 7.03 -24.65 2.41
C ILE A 69 5.62 -25.17 2.16
N PHE A 70 4.64 -24.30 2.10
CA PHE A 70 3.22 -24.71 2.08
C PHE A 70 2.62 -24.74 0.68
N GLU A 71 3.24 -24.13 -0.32
CA GLU A 71 2.75 -24.06 -1.70
C GLU A 71 1.27 -23.64 -1.83
N ASP A 72 0.77 -22.88 -0.85
CA ASP A 72 -0.62 -22.46 -0.83
C ASP A 72 -0.77 -21.04 -1.38
N ILE A 73 -1.60 -20.90 -2.41
CA ILE A 73 -1.95 -19.63 -3.04
C ILE A 73 -2.63 -18.67 -2.05
N LEU A 74 -3.22 -19.17 -0.98
CA LEU A 74 -3.88 -18.36 0.04
C LEU A 74 -2.90 -17.37 0.70
N PHE A 75 -1.70 -17.82 1.02
CA PHE A 75 -0.67 -16.93 1.62
C PHE A 75 -0.33 -15.75 0.71
N LEU A 76 -0.30 -16.01 -0.61
CA LEU A 76 -0.06 -14.97 -1.60
C LEU A 76 -1.22 -13.97 -1.65
N LYS A 77 -2.46 -14.47 -1.61
CA LYS A 77 -3.66 -13.64 -1.62
C LYS A 77 -3.81 -12.81 -0.34
N VAL A 78 -3.37 -13.31 0.79
CA VAL A 78 -3.49 -12.64 2.10
C VAL A 78 -2.57 -11.41 2.21
N TYR A 79 -1.44 -11.37 1.48
CA TYR A 79 -0.50 -10.26 1.57
C TYR A 79 -1.12 -8.88 1.35
N PRO A 80 -1.85 -8.60 0.23
CA PRO A 80 -2.45 -7.28 0.04
C PRO A 80 -3.52 -6.96 1.08
N VAL A 81 -4.22 -7.97 1.61
CA VAL A 81 -5.21 -7.79 2.67
C VAL A 81 -4.55 -7.29 3.96
N ILE A 82 -3.46 -7.94 4.37
CA ILE A 82 -2.68 -7.51 5.55
C ILE A 82 -2.15 -6.09 5.36
N MET A 83 -1.60 -5.78 4.19
CA MET A 83 -1.07 -4.45 3.92
C MET A 83 -2.16 -3.37 3.94
N ASN A 84 -3.31 -3.63 3.33
CA ASN A 84 -4.47 -2.72 3.38
C ASN A 84 -4.96 -2.52 4.81
N PHE A 85 -5.04 -3.60 5.61
CA PHE A 85 -5.40 -3.53 7.03
C PHE A 85 -4.43 -2.65 7.84
N LEU A 86 -3.13 -2.88 7.70
CA LEU A 86 -2.11 -2.12 8.43
C LEU A 86 -2.14 -0.64 8.09
N VAL A 87 -2.37 -0.30 6.81
CA VAL A 87 -2.49 1.09 6.37
C VAL A 87 -3.77 1.70 6.94
N ALA A 88 -4.92 1.05 6.83
CA ALA A 88 -6.18 1.50 7.41
C ALA A 88 -6.06 1.71 8.93
N LEU A 89 -5.51 0.73 9.64
CA LEU A 89 -5.26 0.79 11.07
C LEU A 89 -4.36 1.97 11.46
N THR A 90 -3.32 2.23 10.67
CA THR A 90 -2.41 3.37 10.89
C THR A 90 -3.15 4.70 10.82
N PHE A 91 -4.04 4.87 9.85
CA PHE A 91 -4.86 6.08 9.72
C PHE A 91 -5.86 6.20 10.87
N ILE A 92 -6.58 5.14 11.21
CA ILE A 92 -7.56 5.10 12.30
C ILE A 92 -6.88 5.42 13.64
N LEU A 93 -5.76 4.77 13.95
CA LEU A 93 -5.03 5.01 15.20
C LEU A 93 -4.43 6.43 15.26
N SER A 94 -4.13 7.02 14.10
CA SER A 94 -3.61 8.38 14.04
C SER A 94 -4.64 9.44 14.52
N LEU A 95 -5.94 9.15 14.39
CA LEU A 95 -7.02 10.03 14.88
C LEU A 95 -7.03 10.20 16.40
N LYS A 96 -6.50 9.20 17.13
CA LYS A 96 -6.36 9.25 18.59
C LYS A 96 -5.14 10.08 19.03
N LYS A 97 -4.24 10.42 18.11
CA LYS A 97 -3.03 11.20 18.41
C LYS A 97 -3.34 12.70 18.36
N ARG A 98 -2.54 13.49 19.08
CA ARG A 98 -2.64 14.96 19.09
C ARG A 98 -2.59 15.58 17.70
N ARG A 99 -1.83 14.96 16.77
CA ARG A 99 -1.70 15.36 15.37
C ARG A 99 -2.01 14.16 14.47
N PRO A 100 -3.13 14.21 13.72
CA PRO A 100 -3.47 13.17 12.74
C PRO A 100 -2.42 13.02 11.66
N ILE A 101 -2.46 11.90 10.93
CA ILE A 101 -1.41 11.54 9.98
C ILE A 101 -1.25 12.58 8.86
N ILE A 102 -2.34 13.13 8.33
CA ILE A 102 -2.31 14.13 7.26
C ILE A 102 -1.69 15.44 7.75
N GLU A 103 -2.02 15.89 8.96
CA GLU A 103 -1.39 17.07 9.57
C GLU A 103 0.13 16.88 9.71
N ARG A 104 0.55 15.68 10.17
CA ARG A 104 1.98 15.38 10.30
C ARG A 104 2.71 15.39 8.95
N PHE A 105 2.06 14.90 7.89
CA PHE A 105 2.63 14.94 6.54
C PHE A 105 2.75 16.37 6.04
N ALA A 106 1.72 17.21 6.20
CA ALA A 106 1.75 18.59 5.78
C ALA A 106 2.86 19.39 6.49
N LEU A 107 2.97 19.26 7.82
CA LEU A 107 4.04 19.89 8.59
C LEU A 107 5.44 19.41 8.14
N LYS A 108 5.59 18.12 7.82
CA LYS A 108 6.85 17.55 7.33
C LYS A 108 7.23 18.07 5.94
N MET A 109 6.25 18.47 5.13
CA MET A 109 6.47 19.13 3.83
C MET A 109 6.72 20.63 3.95
N GLY A 110 6.74 21.18 5.15
CA GLY A 110 7.03 22.60 5.40
C GLY A 110 5.80 23.51 5.36
N TYR A 111 4.58 22.96 5.28
CA TYR A 111 3.37 23.79 5.36
C TYR A 111 3.12 24.25 6.80
N SER A 112 2.92 25.55 7.00
CA SER A 112 2.38 26.09 8.24
C SER A 112 0.89 25.80 8.31
N MET A 113 0.39 25.33 9.45
CA MET A 113 -1.02 25.02 9.62
C MET A 113 -1.65 25.92 10.69
N ASP A 114 -2.59 26.73 10.23
CA ASP A 114 -3.53 27.45 11.08
C ASP A 114 -4.61 26.53 11.66
N GLU A 115 -5.52 27.04 12.44
CA GLU A 115 -6.61 26.24 13.05
C GLU A 115 -7.56 25.67 12.00
N GLN A 116 -7.77 26.36 10.87
CA GLN A 116 -8.59 25.83 9.77
C GLN A 116 -7.91 24.66 9.08
N GLY A 117 -6.61 24.78 8.77
CA GLY A 117 -5.79 23.73 8.20
C GLY A 117 -5.74 22.46 9.07
N LYS A 118 -5.63 22.62 10.40
CA LYS A 118 -5.69 21.48 11.36
C LYS A 118 -7.05 20.79 11.33
N ARG A 119 -8.15 21.54 11.32
CA ARG A 119 -9.52 20.98 11.23
C ARG A 119 -9.70 20.23 9.90
N TYR A 120 -9.22 20.80 8.79
CA TYR A 120 -9.24 20.15 7.50
C TYR A 120 -8.45 18.84 7.52
N ALA A 121 -7.21 18.87 7.97
CA ALA A 121 -6.35 17.69 8.04
C ALA A 121 -6.96 16.56 8.90
N LYS A 122 -7.68 16.91 9.98
CA LYS A 122 -8.42 15.96 10.80
C LYS A 122 -9.59 15.34 10.02
N LYS A 123 -10.41 16.16 9.35
CA LYS A 123 -11.54 15.67 8.52
C LYS A 123 -11.04 14.78 7.39
N SER A 124 -10.00 15.20 6.69
CA SER A 124 -9.37 14.42 5.62
C SER A 124 -8.83 13.08 6.16
N THR A 125 -8.20 13.06 7.34
CA THR A 125 -7.76 11.80 7.96
C THR A 125 -8.94 10.87 8.25
N VAL A 126 -10.11 11.38 8.66
CA VAL A 126 -11.32 10.57 8.87
C VAL A 126 -11.80 9.96 7.54
N VAL A 127 -11.93 10.78 6.50
CA VAL A 127 -12.36 10.32 5.17
C VAL A 127 -11.44 9.23 4.64
N TRP A 128 -10.13 9.46 4.72
CA TRP A 128 -9.13 8.46 4.33
C TRP A 128 -9.20 7.18 5.18
N SER A 129 -9.46 7.30 6.48
CA SER A 129 -9.62 6.13 7.37
C SER A 129 -10.80 5.26 6.94
N ILE A 130 -11.94 5.87 6.63
CA ILE A 130 -13.14 5.18 6.14
C ILE A 130 -12.86 4.52 4.78
N PHE A 131 -12.30 5.28 3.85
CA PHE A 131 -11.97 4.79 2.51
C PHE A 131 -11.02 3.58 2.56
N LEU A 132 -9.93 3.68 3.33
CA LEU A 132 -8.95 2.61 3.46
C LEU A 132 -9.53 1.38 4.16
N PHE A 133 -10.42 1.57 5.12
CA PHE A 133 -11.13 0.46 5.77
C PHE A 133 -12.08 -0.25 4.79
N CYS A 134 -12.83 0.50 3.97
CA CYS A 134 -13.65 -0.08 2.91
C CYS A 134 -12.81 -0.83 1.88
N ASN A 135 -11.66 -0.27 1.48
CA ASN A 135 -10.74 -0.93 0.56
C ASN A 135 -10.16 -2.23 1.17
N PHE A 136 -9.81 -2.23 2.46
CA PHE A 136 -9.43 -3.44 3.18
C PHE A 136 -10.55 -4.48 3.17
N ALA A 137 -11.79 -4.10 3.51
CA ALA A 137 -12.92 -5.01 3.53
C ALA A 137 -13.19 -5.63 2.15
N ALA A 138 -13.14 -4.83 1.10
CA ALA A 138 -13.27 -5.32 -0.27
C ALA A 138 -12.11 -6.27 -0.65
N SER A 139 -10.86 -5.92 -0.33
CA SER A 139 -9.71 -6.81 -0.52
C SER A 139 -9.86 -8.13 0.22
N PHE A 140 -10.38 -8.10 1.46
CA PHE A 140 -10.66 -9.31 2.25
C PHE A 140 -11.68 -10.22 1.56
N VAL A 141 -12.79 -9.65 1.05
CA VAL A 141 -13.79 -10.42 0.31
C VAL A 141 -13.18 -11.12 -0.92
N THR A 142 -12.22 -10.49 -1.58
CA THR A 142 -11.56 -11.10 -2.76
C THR A 142 -10.74 -12.36 -2.44
N LEU A 143 -10.42 -12.63 -1.17
CA LEU A 143 -9.77 -13.90 -0.78
C LEU A 143 -10.59 -15.13 -1.19
N PHE A 144 -11.92 -15.00 -1.11
CA PHE A 144 -12.88 -16.07 -1.40
C PHE A 144 -13.26 -16.13 -2.89
N LEU A 145 -12.78 -15.20 -3.69
CA LEU A 145 -13.07 -15.14 -5.12
C LEU A 145 -11.98 -15.82 -5.95
N PRO A 146 -12.29 -16.18 -7.22
CA PRO A 146 -11.29 -16.68 -8.15
C PRO A 146 -10.10 -15.76 -8.29
N LEU A 147 -8.94 -16.34 -8.65
CA LEU A 147 -7.68 -15.59 -8.78
C LEU A 147 -7.79 -14.37 -9.71
N ARG A 148 -8.58 -14.48 -10.78
CA ARG A 148 -8.81 -13.36 -11.73
C ARG A 148 -9.49 -12.17 -11.05
N ALA A 149 -10.53 -12.41 -10.25
CA ALA A 149 -11.24 -11.35 -9.52
C ALA A 149 -10.36 -10.71 -8.45
N TRP A 150 -9.59 -11.53 -7.72
CA TRP A 150 -8.61 -11.06 -6.74
C TRP A 150 -7.55 -10.16 -7.38
N THR A 151 -6.98 -10.60 -8.51
CA THR A 151 -5.96 -9.82 -9.24
C THR A 151 -6.53 -8.50 -9.78
N LEU A 152 -7.73 -8.55 -10.38
CA LEU A 152 -8.39 -7.36 -10.92
C LEU A 152 -8.63 -6.33 -9.81
N TYR A 153 -9.12 -6.75 -8.66
CA TYR A 153 -9.37 -5.83 -7.55
C TYR A 153 -8.07 -5.28 -6.96
N ASN A 154 -7.18 -6.16 -6.50
CA ASN A 154 -5.98 -5.75 -5.78
C ASN A 154 -4.89 -5.16 -6.69
N GLY A 155 -4.89 -5.51 -7.99
CA GLY A 155 -3.92 -5.02 -8.97
C GLY A 155 -4.36 -3.76 -9.70
N LEU A 156 -5.67 -3.58 -9.95
CA LEU A 156 -6.14 -2.48 -10.78
C LEU A 156 -7.16 -1.60 -10.04
N ILE A 157 -8.29 -2.17 -9.62
CA ILE A 157 -9.43 -1.38 -9.10
C ILE A 157 -9.01 -0.61 -7.84
N SER A 158 -8.34 -1.25 -6.90
CA SER A 158 -7.88 -0.64 -5.66
C SER A 158 -6.99 0.59 -5.93
N TYR A 159 -6.06 0.50 -6.89
CA TYR A 159 -5.17 1.62 -7.24
C TYR A 159 -5.91 2.75 -7.95
N ILE A 160 -6.88 2.44 -8.82
CA ILE A 160 -7.74 3.45 -9.46
C ILE A 160 -8.54 4.20 -8.39
N LEU A 161 -9.15 3.48 -7.45
CA LEU A 161 -9.92 4.08 -6.35
C LEU A 161 -9.06 4.99 -5.48
N ILE A 162 -7.85 4.56 -5.13
CA ILE A 162 -6.88 5.38 -4.39
C ILE A 162 -6.53 6.64 -5.20
N GLY A 163 -6.28 6.50 -6.49
CA GLY A 163 -5.99 7.64 -7.38
C GLY A 163 -7.14 8.64 -7.44
N ILE A 164 -8.38 8.17 -7.58
CA ILE A 164 -9.58 9.01 -7.55
C ILE A 164 -9.70 9.73 -6.20
N ALA A 165 -9.49 9.01 -5.08
CA ALA A 165 -9.52 9.61 -3.75
C ALA A 165 -8.49 10.73 -3.59
N PHE A 166 -7.27 10.54 -4.11
CA PHE A 166 -6.24 11.60 -4.13
C PHE A 166 -6.65 12.81 -4.97
N ILE A 167 -7.25 12.59 -6.14
CA ILE A 167 -7.73 13.68 -7.01
C ILE A 167 -8.82 14.48 -6.31
N VAL A 168 -9.80 13.81 -5.71
CA VAL A 168 -10.89 14.44 -4.96
C VAL A 168 -10.33 15.27 -3.78
N GLU A 169 -9.38 14.71 -3.04
CA GLU A 169 -8.72 15.40 -1.93
C GLU A 169 -7.99 16.66 -2.41
N PHE A 170 -7.24 16.57 -3.50
CA PHE A 170 -6.50 17.67 -4.08
C PHE A 170 -7.41 18.84 -4.48
N PHE A 171 -8.53 18.55 -5.15
CA PHE A 171 -9.49 19.59 -5.52
C PHE A 171 -10.23 20.17 -4.31
N SER A 172 -10.53 19.34 -3.31
CA SER A 172 -11.18 19.78 -2.07
C SER A 172 -10.27 20.73 -1.28
N HIS A 173 -8.98 20.44 -1.23
CA HIS A 173 -7.99 21.32 -0.60
C HIS A 173 -7.90 22.66 -1.30
N ARG A 174 -7.79 22.67 -2.64
CA ARG A 174 -7.73 23.93 -3.44
C ARG A 174 -8.95 24.82 -3.22
N ARG A 175 -10.15 24.25 -3.14
CA ARG A 175 -11.39 25.01 -2.89
C ARG A 175 -11.43 25.66 -1.52
N GLN A 176 -10.77 25.11 -0.53
CA GLN A 176 -10.70 25.71 0.81
C GLN A 176 -9.68 26.84 0.88
N VAL A 177 -8.52 26.69 0.25
CA VAL A 177 -7.50 27.75 0.15
C VAL A 177 -8.01 28.94 -0.65
N ALA A 178 -8.85 28.72 -1.67
CA ALA A 178 -9.45 29.80 -2.49
C ALA A 178 -10.57 30.56 -1.78
N LYS A 179 -11.06 30.10 -0.63
CA LYS A 179 -12.11 30.76 0.19
C LYS A 179 -11.55 31.60 1.34
N CYS A 180 -10.25 31.59 1.55
CA CYS A 180 -9.52 32.45 2.48
C CYS A 180 -8.82 33.58 1.73
#